data_07000f07aac5b1a2c7b8d15f3a5aef7f
#
_entry.id   07000f07aac5b1a2c7b8d15f3a5aef7f
#
_cell.length_a   1.000
_cell.length_b   1.000
_cell.length_c   1.000
_cell.angle_alpha   90.00
_cell.angle_beta   90.00
_cell.angle_gamma   90.00
#
_symmetry.space_group_name_H-M   'P 1'
#
loop_
_entity.id
_entity.type
_entity.pdbx_description
1 polymer ?
#
loop_
_entity_poly.entity_id
_entity_poly.type
_entity_poly.pdbx_seq_one_letter_code
_entity_poly.pdbx_strand_id
1 'polypeptide(L)'
;GVVSGVVALMVGMFLYPFNLTLVFVAYVMIGLMAASLWGDEKRVFNIEERASTSLISSLGFIGGLILVLVGSYFGAILYISDLKYAQALSSQDMGKTVNLLVEAINWNGQDDRYYRVSSQAALALLSTELNKKGSGADKTAKIQNYLASAINLAKRATEIAPRESNNWSNLGDMYQNLMGLVDGVDKLAEDSYLKAAELRPGDAS
;
A
#
# COMPACT_ATOMS: atom_id res chain seq x y z
N GLY A 1 35.73 9.94 -7.64
CA GLY A 1 35.83 9.13 -6.45
C GLY A 1 34.50 8.93 -5.73
N VAL A 2 34.55 8.65 -4.44
CA VAL A 2 33.37 8.30 -3.61
C VAL A 2 32.32 9.42 -3.59
N VAL A 3 32.76 10.70 -3.56
CA VAL A 3 31.84 11.87 -3.55
C VAL A 3 31.00 11.93 -4.83
N SER A 4 31.58 11.70 -6.00
CA SER A 4 30.84 11.69 -7.27
C SER A 4 29.84 10.53 -7.34
N GLY A 5 30.16 9.38 -6.72
CA GLY A 5 29.23 8.26 -6.59
C GLY A 5 28.02 8.56 -5.70
N VAL A 6 28.24 9.24 -4.57
CA VAL A 6 27.14 9.67 -3.67
C VAL A 6 26.23 10.68 -4.38
N VAL A 7 26.77 11.64 -5.11
CA VAL A 7 25.97 12.62 -5.87
C VAL A 7 25.16 11.93 -6.96
N ALA A 8 25.77 10.99 -7.71
CA ALA A 8 25.07 10.24 -8.74
C ALA A 8 23.92 9.40 -8.16
N LEU A 9 24.11 8.79 -6.98
CA LEU A 9 23.08 8.04 -6.27
C LEU A 9 21.94 8.94 -5.79
N MET A 10 22.23 10.14 -5.25
CA MET A 10 21.21 11.09 -4.86
C MET A 10 20.36 11.54 -6.05
N VAL A 11 20.98 11.81 -7.21
CA VAL A 11 20.27 12.13 -8.45
C VAL A 11 19.43 10.93 -8.91
N GLY A 12 19.97 9.71 -8.84
CA GLY A 12 19.25 8.49 -9.16
C GLY A 12 18.01 8.28 -8.27
N MET A 13 18.11 8.54 -6.97
CA MET A 13 16.98 8.46 -6.03
C MET A 13 15.87 9.50 -6.33
N PHE A 14 16.23 10.62 -6.94
CA PHE A 14 15.27 11.67 -7.33
C PHE A 14 14.54 11.34 -8.65
N LEU A 15 15.21 10.61 -9.55
CA LEU A 15 14.71 10.27 -10.89
C LEU A 15 13.94 8.93 -10.94
N TYR A 16 14.18 8.06 -9.98
CA TYR A 16 13.54 6.74 -9.94
C TYR A 16 12.62 6.61 -8.74
N PRO A 17 11.45 5.94 -8.87
CA PRO A 17 10.61 5.63 -7.74
C PRO A 17 11.38 4.83 -6.69
N PHE A 18 11.00 5.01 -5.43
CA PHE A 18 11.66 4.42 -4.26
C PHE A 18 12.06 2.96 -4.50
N ASN A 19 13.37 2.71 -4.46
CA ASN A 19 13.95 1.38 -4.61
C ASN A 19 14.84 1.07 -3.41
N LEU A 20 14.49 0.02 -2.65
CA LEU A 20 15.21 -0.38 -1.45
C LEU A 20 16.70 -0.65 -1.73
N THR A 21 17.02 -1.20 -2.90
CA THR A 21 18.41 -1.44 -3.33
C THR A 21 19.20 -0.15 -3.47
N LEU A 22 18.61 0.89 -4.07
CA LEU A 22 19.26 2.21 -4.20
C LEU A 22 19.49 2.85 -2.84
N VAL A 23 18.53 2.74 -1.91
CA VAL A 23 18.64 3.23 -0.54
C VAL A 23 19.78 2.51 0.19
N PHE A 24 19.85 1.18 0.10
CA PHE A 24 20.93 0.39 0.71
C PHE A 24 22.29 0.79 0.17
N VAL A 25 22.45 0.88 -1.15
CA VAL A 25 23.70 1.30 -1.79
C VAL A 25 24.08 2.73 -1.36
N ALA A 26 23.11 3.66 -1.23
CA ALA A 26 23.36 5.01 -0.75
C ALA A 26 23.91 5.01 0.68
N TYR A 27 23.34 4.22 1.60
CA TYR A 27 23.85 4.09 2.97
C TYR A 27 25.28 3.51 3.01
N VAL A 28 25.57 2.48 2.21
CA VAL A 28 26.91 1.91 2.10
C VAL A 28 27.92 2.95 1.59
N MET A 29 27.53 3.74 0.56
CA MET A 29 28.39 4.78 -0.01
C MET A 29 28.63 5.95 0.96
N ILE A 30 27.61 6.35 1.74
CA ILE A 30 27.74 7.34 2.81
C ILE A 30 28.69 6.84 3.89
N GLY A 31 28.58 5.56 4.29
CA GLY A 31 29.50 4.92 5.23
C GLY A 31 30.95 4.91 4.73
N LEU A 32 31.17 4.55 3.47
CA LEU A 32 32.49 4.57 2.83
C LEU A 32 33.05 6.00 2.71
N MET A 33 32.19 6.96 2.40
CA MET A 33 32.58 8.38 2.35
C MET A 33 32.99 8.88 3.75
N ALA A 34 32.21 8.58 4.78
CA ALA A 34 32.57 8.92 6.16
C ALA A 34 33.90 8.27 6.57
N ALA A 35 34.12 7.00 6.27
CA ALA A 35 35.37 6.30 6.53
C ALA A 35 36.56 6.92 5.76
N SER A 36 36.37 7.38 4.52
CA SER A 36 37.43 8.00 3.72
C SER A 36 37.78 9.44 4.14
N LEU A 37 36.82 10.18 4.70
CA LEU A 37 37.04 11.54 5.21
C LEU A 37 37.74 11.55 6.58
N TRP A 38 37.58 10.47 7.36
CA TRP A 38 38.21 10.33 8.67
C TRP A 38 39.49 9.46 8.62
N GLY A 39 39.99 9.16 7.44
CA GLY A 39 41.26 8.45 7.26
C GLY A 39 42.44 9.27 7.83
N ASP A 40 43.25 8.62 8.66
CA ASP A 40 44.54 8.96 9.28
C ASP A 40 44.54 9.59 10.68
N GLU A 41 43.54 10.27 11.14
CA GLU A 41 43.49 10.58 12.57
C GLU A 41 42.75 9.45 13.32
N LYS A 42 43.49 8.48 13.84
CA LYS A 42 43.00 7.57 14.87
C LYS A 42 42.64 8.39 16.12
N ARG A 43 41.47 9.01 16.12
CA ARG A 43 40.87 9.47 17.37
C ARG A 43 40.46 8.27 18.17
N VAL A 44 41.36 7.76 18.98
CA VAL A 44 41.04 6.78 20.00
C VAL A 44 40.18 7.50 21.03
N PHE A 45 38.86 7.39 20.89
CA PHE A 45 37.95 7.78 21.98
C PHE A 45 38.08 6.69 23.07
N ASN A 46 38.82 7.04 24.13
CA ASN A 46 38.82 6.22 25.36
C ASN A 46 37.44 6.35 26.00
N ILE A 47 36.54 5.46 25.60
CA ILE A 47 35.17 5.39 26.09
C ILE A 47 35.17 5.01 27.60
N GLU A 48 36.25 4.38 28.08
CA GLU A 48 36.40 3.93 29.46
C GLU A 48 36.71 5.05 30.46
N GLU A 49 37.26 6.18 30.01
CA GLU A 49 37.71 7.24 30.94
C GLU A 49 36.58 8.14 31.46
N ARG A 50 35.40 8.15 30.86
CA ARG A 50 34.23 8.89 31.33
C ARG A 50 32.97 8.01 31.29
N ALA A 51 32.43 7.71 32.46
CA ALA A 51 31.20 6.95 32.60
C ALA A 51 30.01 7.53 31.81
N SER A 52 29.96 8.85 31.65
CA SER A 52 28.96 9.54 30.83
C SER A 52 29.06 9.23 29.33
N THR A 53 30.27 9.11 28.78
CA THR A 53 30.49 8.83 27.37
C THR A 53 30.13 7.37 27.02
N SER A 54 30.45 6.45 27.93
CA SER A 54 30.07 5.04 27.83
C SER A 54 28.54 4.85 27.84
N LEU A 55 27.87 5.55 28.77
CA LEU A 55 26.40 5.51 28.86
C LEU A 55 25.71 6.07 27.58
N ILE A 56 26.18 7.22 27.06
CA ILE A 56 25.64 7.83 25.85
C ILE A 56 25.85 6.90 24.63
N SER A 57 27.04 6.29 24.50
CA SER A 57 27.32 5.34 23.42
C SER A 57 26.44 4.09 23.50
N SER A 58 26.27 3.52 24.70
CA SER A 58 25.40 2.36 24.91
C SER A 58 23.93 2.67 24.62
N LEU A 59 23.44 3.83 25.08
CA LEU A 59 22.08 4.29 24.79
C LEU A 59 21.87 4.54 23.29
N GLY A 60 22.86 5.14 22.62
CA GLY A 60 22.84 5.34 21.18
C GLY A 60 22.78 4.04 20.39
N PHE A 61 23.58 3.02 20.82
CA PHE A 61 23.56 1.69 20.22
C PHE A 61 22.19 1.00 20.41
N ILE A 62 21.68 1.00 21.64
CA ILE A 62 20.36 0.41 21.96
C ILE A 62 19.26 1.13 21.18
N GLY A 63 19.27 2.46 21.12
CA GLY A 63 18.31 3.25 20.34
C GLY A 63 18.38 2.93 18.86
N GLY A 64 19.58 2.84 18.29
CA GLY A 64 19.79 2.42 16.90
C GLY A 64 19.27 1.01 16.63
N LEU A 65 19.54 0.06 17.54
CA LEU A 65 19.03 -1.30 17.41
C LEU A 65 17.50 -1.35 17.44
N ILE A 66 16.87 -0.61 18.34
CA ILE A 66 15.41 -0.51 18.41
C ILE A 66 14.84 0.06 17.10
N LEU A 67 15.43 1.12 16.55
CA LEU A 67 14.99 1.70 15.27
C LEU A 67 15.09 0.69 14.11
N VAL A 68 16.16 -0.08 14.04
CA VAL A 68 16.31 -1.14 13.04
C VAL A 68 15.24 -2.22 13.20
N LEU A 69 14.98 -2.67 14.41
CA LEU A 69 13.97 -3.69 14.68
C LEU A 69 12.55 -3.19 14.35
N VAL A 70 12.22 -1.97 14.75
CA VAL A 70 10.93 -1.34 14.45
C VAL A 70 10.78 -1.13 12.94
N GLY A 71 11.79 -0.61 12.26
CA GLY A 71 11.79 -0.44 10.80
C GLY A 71 11.64 -1.76 10.06
N SER A 72 12.34 -2.80 10.50
CA SER A 72 12.23 -4.16 9.93
C SER A 72 10.84 -4.76 10.14
N TYR A 73 10.22 -4.53 11.30
CA TYR A 73 8.86 -4.99 11.60
C TYR A 73 7.84 -4.34 10.66
N PHE A 74 7.86 -3.01 10.52
CA PHE A 74 6.97 -2.31 9.58
C PHE A 74 7.25 -2.68 8.12
N GLY A 75 8.52 -2.83 7.74
CA GLY A 75 8.90 -3.30 6.41
C GLY A 75 8.36 -4.69 6.10
N ALA A 76 8.40 -5.62 7.08
CA ALA A 76 7.85 -6.95 6.93
C ALA A 76 6.32 -6.93 6.75
N ILE A 77 5.59 -6.10 7.51
CA ILE A 77 4.14 -5.93 7.37
C ILE A 77 3.79 -5.49 5.94
N LEU A 78 4.43 -4.43 5.44
CA LEU A 78 4.19 -3.92 4.09
C LEU A 78 4.53 -4.96 3.02
N TYR A 79 5.65 -5.66 3.18
CA TYR A 79 6.06 -6.71 2.24
C TYR A 79 5.09 -7.89 2.20
N ILE A 80 4.63 -8.37 3.37
CA ILE A 80 3.68 -9.48 3.46
C ILE A 80 2.34 -9.09 2.84
N SER A 81 1.84 -7.88 3.11
CA SER A 81 0.58 -7.41 2.54
C SER A 81 0.64 -7.30 1.02
N ASP A 82 1.71 -6.72 0.46
CA ASP A 82 1.92 -6.63 -0.99
C ASP A 82 2.09 -8.01 -1.63
N LEU A 83 2.77 -8.95 -0.96
CA LEU A 83 2.89 -10.33 -1.43
C LEU A 83 1.52 -11.03 -1.53
N LYS A 84 0.67 -10.88 -0.50
CA LYS A 84 -0.70 -11.41 -0.51
C LYS A 84 -1.55 -10.80 -1.62
N TYR A 85 -1.44 -9.49 -1.80
CA TYR A 85 -2.11 -8.78 -2.89
C TYR A 85 -1.65 -9.26 -4.27
N ALA A 86 -0.36 -9.40 -4.51
CA ALA A 86 0.19 -9.92 -5.77
C ALA A 86 -0.27 -11.36 -6.05
N GLN A 87 -0.31 -12.22 -5.01
CA GLN A 87 -0.86 -13.57 -5.12
C GLN A 87 -2.36 -13.57 -5.43
N ALA A 88 -3.13 -12.63 -4.87
CA ALA A 88 -4.55 -12.47 -5.17
C ALA A 88 -4.77 -12.14 -6.66
N LEU A 89 -3.99 -11.19 -7.20
CA LEU A 89 -4.08 -10.78 -8.61
C LEU A 89 -3.71 -11.90 -9.59
N SER A 90 -2.83 -12.81 -9.19
CA SER A 90 -2.39 -13.94 -10.03
C SER A 90 -3.26 -15.18 -9.89
N SER A 91 -4.18 -15.20 -8.93
CA SER A 91 -5.05 -16.35 -8.67
C SER A 91 -6.17 -16.44 -9.69
N GLN A 92 -6.44 -17.64 -10.20
CA GLN A 92 -7.60 -17.94 -11.04
C GLN A 92 -8.82 -18.41 -10.23
N ASP A 93 -8.63 -18.72 -8.95
CA ASP A 93 -9.71 -19.12 -8.03
C ASP A 93 -10.22 -17.89 -7.26
N MET A 94 -11.48 -17.53 -7.50
CA MET A 94 -12.12 -16.37 -6.87
C MET A 94 -12.19 -16.49 -5.33
N GLY A 95 -12.41 -17.70 -4.81
CA GLY A 95 -12.42 -17.91 -3.36
C GLY A 95 -11.05 -17.65 -2.73
N LYS A 96 -10.00 -18.16 -3.39
CA LYS A 96 -8.61 -17.89 -2.98
C LYS A 96 -8.25 -16.41 -3.12
N THR A 97 -8.68 -15.76 -4.21
CA THR A 97 -8.48 -14.33 -4.43
C THR A 97 -9.04 -13.50 -3.27
N VAL A 98 -10.30 -13.75 -2.89
CA VAL A 98 -10.95 -13.03 -1.79
C VAL A 98 -10.22 -13.24 -0.47
N ASN A 99 -9.85 -14.48 -0.15
CA ASN A 99 -9.11 -14.78 1.08
C ASN A 99 -7.76 -14.04 1.13
N LEU A 100 -7.01 -14.04 0.02
CA LEU A 100 -5.73 -13.35 -0.06
C LEU A 100 -5.87 -11.81 0.06
N LEU A 101 -6.94 -11.22 -0.51
CA LEU A 101 -7.25 -9.80 -0.36
C LEU A 101 -7.60 -9.45 1.09
N VAL A 102 -8.38 -10.29 1.76
CA VAL A 102 -8.70 -10.12 3.20
C VAL A 102 -7.41 -10.19 4.04
N GLU A 103 -6.52 -11.15 3.74
CA GLU A 103 -5.23 -11.23 4.42
C GLU A 103 -4.38 -9.98 4.17
N ALA A 104 -4.31 -9.47 2.92
CA ALA A 104 -3.57 -8.24 2.59
C ALA A 104 -4.12 -7.04 3.39
N ILE A 105 -5.44 -6.88 3.45
CA ILE A 105 -6.10 -5.82 4.24
C ILE A 105 -5.81 -5.98 5.74
N ASN A 106 -5.81 -7.20 6.27
CA ASN A 106 -5.52 -7.46 7.69
C ASN A 106 -4.06 -7.09 8.05
N TRP A 107 -3.11 -7.30 7.13
CA TRP A 107 -1.72 -6.89 7.34
C TRP A 107 -1.52 -5.38 7.20
N ASN A 108 -2.12 -4.76 6.16
CA ASN A 108 -2.03 -3.33 5.92
C ASN A 108 -3.37 -2.76 5.46
N GLY A 109 -4.22 -2.36 6.38
CA GLY A 109 -5.52 -1.75 6.10
C GLY A 109 -5.47 -0.28 5.66
N GLN A 110 -4.29 0.26 5.32
CA GLN A 110 -4.12 1.64 4.86
C GLN A 110 -3.82 1.75 3.35
N ASP A 111 -3.81 0.64 2.64
CA ASP A 111 -3.61 0.64 1.19
C ASP A 111 -4.95 0.55 0.45
N ASP A 112 -5.30 1.61 -0.26
CA ASP A 112 -6.56 1.74 -0.99
C ASP A 112 -6.69 0.72 -2.14
N ARG A 113 -5.57 0.30 -2.74
CA ARG A 113 -5.54 -0.69 -3.84
C ARG A 113 -6.20 -2.00 -3.44
N TYR A 114 -5.98 -2.43 -2.19
CA TYR A 114 -6.55 -3.70 -1.71
C TYR A 114 -8.07 -3.62 -1.63
N TYR A 115 -8.62 -2.53 -1.16
CA TYR A 115 -10.06 -2.29 -1.08
C TYR A 115 -10.69 -2.14 -2.45
N ARG A 116 -10.03 -1.43 -3.38
CA ARG A 116 -10.49 -1.30 -4.76
C ARG A 116 -10.61 -2.65 -5.45
N VAL A 117 -9.59 -3.49 -5.41
CA VAL A 117 -9.64 -4.83 -6.02
C VAL A 117 -10.62 -5.74 -5.27
N SER A 118 -10.74 -5.62 -3.96
CA SER A 118 -11.73 -6.38 -3.18
C SER A 118 -13.16 -6.02 -3.57
N SER A 119 -13.44 -4.74 -3.86
CA SER A 119 -14.76 -4.31 -4.32
C SER A 119 -15.11 -4.91 -5.69
N GLN A 120 -14.13 -4.97 -6.60
CA GLN A 120 -14.27 -5.60 -7.92
C GLN A 120 -14.50 -7.12 -7.80
N ALA A 121 -13.78 -7.79 -6.90
CA ALA A 121 -13.99 -9.21 -6.61
C ALA A 121 -15.39 -9.47 -6.05
N ALA A 122 -15.88 -8.61 -5.15
CA ALA A 122 -17.24 -8.71 -4.61
C ALA A 122 -18.31 -8.52 -5.71
N LEU A 123 -18.10 -7.57 -6.65
CA LEU A 123 -18.98 -7.36 -7.79
C LEU A 123 -18.98 -8.59 -8.73
N ALA A 124 -17.85 -9.22 -8.97
CA ALA A 124 -17.74 -10.44 -9.77
C ALA A 124 -18.48 -11.63 -9.11
N LEU A 125 -18.39 -11.76 -7.78
CA LEU A 125 -19.16 -12.74 -7.03
C LEU A 125 -20.67 -12.46 -7.09
N LEU A 126 -21.08 -11.20 -6.98
CA LEU A 126 -22.47 -10.77 -7.15
C LEU A 126 -23.00 -11.18 -8.52
N SER A 127 -22.28 -10.85 -9.59
CA SER A 127 -22.65 -11.20 -10.97
C SER A 127 -22.77 -12.71 -11.16
N THR A 128 -21.84 -13.47 -10.57
CA THR A 128 -21.87 -14.95 -10.61
C THR A 128 -23.12 -15.49 -9.90
N GLU A 129 -23.46 -14.94 -8.73
CA GLU A 129 -24.61 -15.39 -7.95
C GLU A 129 -25.94 -15.03 -8.62
N LEU A 130 -26.03 -13.85 -9.25
CA LEU A 130 -27.21 -13.43 -10.03
C LEU A 130 -27.48 -14.39 -11.19
N ASN A 131 -26.44 -14.86 -11.89
CA ASN A 131 -26.54 -15.74 -13.04
C ASN A 131 -26.85 -17.20 -12.69
N LYS A 132 -26.73 -17.61 -11.42
CA LYS A 132 -27.10 -18.98 -10.99
C LYS A 132 -28.62 -19.18 -11.11
N LYS A 133 -29.03 -20.33 -11.67
CA LYS A 133 -30.45 -20.74 -11.71
C LYS A 133 -30.92 -21.08 -10.28
N GLY A 134 -32.15 -20.71 -9.97
CA GLY A 134 -32.78 -20.97 -8.68
C GLY A 134 -33.04 -19.71 -7.88
N SER A 135 -33.99 -19.80 -6.97
CA SER A 135 -34.35 -18.74 -6.00
C SER A 135 -34.44 -19.39 -4.63
N GLY A 136 -34.02 -18.66 -3.61
CA GLY A 136 -34.08 -19.11 -2.22
C GLY A 136 -33.49 -18.03 -1.29
N ALA A 137 -33.82 -18.14 0.00
CA ALA A 137 -33.39 -17.21 1.02
C ALA A 137 -31.85 -17.10 1.05
N ASP A 138 -31.13 -18.22 0.91
CA ASP A 138 -29.67 -18.24 0.89
C ASP A 138 -29.08 -17.46 -0.30
N LYS A 139 -29.69 -17.56 -1.49
CA LYS A 139 -29.26 -16.81 -2.67
C LYS A 139 -29.46 -15.32 -2.46
N THR A 140 -30.63 -14.92 -1.95
CA THR A 140 -30.96 -13.54 -1.66
C THR A 140 -29.99 -12.95 -0.63
N ALA A 141 -29.68 -13.67 0.45
CA ALA A 141 -28.73 -13.23 1.44
C ALA A 141 -27.31 -13.05 0.86
N LYS A 142 -26.84 -13.95 -0.01
CA LYS A 142 -25.54 -13.82 -0.68
C LYS A 142 -25.51 -12.61 -1.61
N ILE A 143 -26.56 -12.38 -2.40
CA ILE A 143 -26.66 -11.20 -3.27
C ILE A 143 -26.55 -9.92 -2.45
N GLN A 144 -27.34 -9.81 -1.35
CA GLN A 144 -27.29 -8.65 -0.46
C GLN A 144 -25.90 -8.43 0.16
N ASN A 145 -25.26 -9.52 0.59
CA ASN A 145 -23.91 -9.44 1.18
C ASN A 145 -22.85 -9.01 0.16
N TYR A 146 -22.85 -9.55 -1.05
CA TYR A 146 -21.89 -9.16 -2.09
C TYR A 146 -22.12 -7.73 -2.56
N LEU A 147 -23.39 -7.30 -2.71
CA LEU A 147 -23.77 -5.94 -3.05
C LEU A 147 -23.26 -4.96 -1.99
N ALA A 148 -23.58 -5.20 -0.72
CA ALA A 148 -23.10 -4.37 0.37
C ALA A 148 -21.57 -4.33 0.45
N SER A 149 -20.91 -5.48 0.28
CA SER A 149 -19.45 -5.57 0.28
C SER A 149 -18.82 -4.77 -0.86
N ALA A 150 -19.34 -4.87 -2.09
CA ALA A 150 -18.82 -4.14 -3.24
C ALA A 150 -18.84 -2.62 -3.00
N ILE A 151 -19.99 -2.09 -2.53
CA ILE A 151 -20.14 -0.66 -2.25
C ILE A 151 -19.24 -0.23 -1.09
N ASN A 152 -19.28 -0.96 0.04
CA ASN A 152 -18.55 -0.56 1.25
C ASN A 152 -17.03 -0.59 1.03
N LEU A 153 -16.51 -1.59 0.32
CA LEU A 153 -15.09 -1.67 -0.01
C LEU A 153 -14.67 -0.55 -0.97
N ALA A 154 -15.47 -0.23 -1.99
CA ALA A 154 -15.19 0.89 -2.89
C ALA A 154 -15.21 2.24 -2.14
N LYS A 155 -16.19 2.47 -1.26
CA LYS A 155 -16.20 3.64 -0.38
C LYS A 155 -14.98 3.71 0.51
N ARG A 156 -14.58 2.58 1.10
CA ARG A 156 -13.40 2.53 1.97
C ARG A 156 -12.13 2.92 1.22
N ALA A 157 -11.98 2.53 -0.04
CA ALA A 157 -10.87 2.96 -0.88
C ALA A 157 -10.83 4.50 -1.03
N THR A 158 -11.99 5.15 -1.27
CA THR A 158 -12.05 6.62 -1.37
C THR A 158 -11.79 7.33 -0.05
N GLU A 159 -12.11 6.72 1.09
CA GLU A 159 -11.80 7.27 2.43
C GLU A 159 -10.30 7.22 2.74
N ILE A 160 -9.63 6.12 2.37
CA ILE A 160 -8.18 5.95 2.60
C ILE A 160 -7.37 6.90 1.72
N ALA A 161 -7.70 6.97 0.43
CA ALA A 161 -7.01 7.81 -0.53
C ALA A 161 -8.00 8.72 -1.29
N PRO A 162 -8.49 9.81 -0.65
CA PRO A 162 -9.54 10.65 -1.20
C PRO A 162 -9.11 11.48 -2.42
N ARG A 163 -7.81 11.58 -2.69
CA ARG A 163 -7.25 12.27 -3.86
C ARG A 163 -6.90 11.32 -5.02
N GLU A 164 -7.09 10.02 -4.84
CA GLU A 164 -6.83 9.03 -5.88
C GLU A 164 -8.06 8.89 -6.79
N SER A 165 -7.98 9.42 -8.03
CA SER A 165 -9.10 9.44 -8.97
C SER A 165 -9.61 8.05 -9.32
N ASN A 166 -8.72 7.04 -9.38
CA ASN A 166 -9.09 5.66 -9.67
C ASN A 166 -10.05 5.07 -8.63
N ASN A 167 -9.98 5.53 -7.37
CA ASN A 167 -10.91 5.07 -6.34
C ASN A 167 -12.31 5.61 -6.56
N TRP A 168 -12.43 6.88 -6.99
CA TRP A 168 -13.70 7.50 -7.31
C TRP A 168 -14.30 6.93 -8.59
N SER A 169 -13.49 6.69 -9.64
CA SER A 169 -13.93 5.97 -10.83
C SER A 169 -14.45 4.57 -10.48
N ASN A 170 -13.70 3.81 -9.67
CA ASN A 170 -14.14 2.49 -9.22
C ASN A 170 -15.45 2.54 -8.42
N LEU A 171 -15.66 3.56 -7.59
CA LEU A 171 -16.91 3.73 -6.86
C LEU A 171 -18.07 4.05 -7.84
N GLY A 172 -17.81 4.88 -8.84
CA GLY A 172 -18.75 5.15 -9.94
C GLY A 172 -19.13 3.86 -10.68
N ASP A 173 -18.13 3.04 -11.05
CA ASP A 173 -18.33 1.74 -11.69
C ASP A 173 -19.20 0.81 -10.82
N MET A 174 -18.95 0.78 -9.48
CA MET A 174 -19.80 -0.01 -8.58
C MET A 174 -21.26 0.42 -8.65
N TYR A 175 -21.53 1.72 -8.54
CA TYR A 175 -22.90 2.25 -8.62
C TYR A 175 -23.53 2.01 -10.00
N GLN A 176 -22.77 2.21 -11.08
CA GLN A 176 -23.24 1.96 -12.44
C GLN A 176 -23.66 0.52 -12.65
N ASN A 177 -22.86 -0.45 -12.18
CA ASN A 177 -23.17 -1.88 -12.29
C ASN A 177 -24.37 -2.28 -11.42
N LEU A 178 -24.80 -1.46 -10.50
CA LEU A 178 -25.95 -1.69 -9.62
C LEU A 178 -27.24 -0.97 -10.08
N MET A 179 -27.17 -0.21 -11.20
CA MET A 179 -28.36 0.38 -11.82
C MET A 179 -29.38 -0.71 -12.18
N GLY A 180 -30.61 -0.50 -11.81
CA GLY A 180 -31.70 -1.50 -11.99
C GLY A 180 -31.79 -2.54 -10.87
N LEU A 181 -30.81 -2.64 -9.98
CA LEU A 181 -30.88 -3.47 -8.76
C LEU A 181 -31.17 -2.61 -7.51
N VAL A 182 -30.75 -1.36 -7.52
CA VAL A 182 -30.89 -0.41 -6.40
C VAL A 182 -31.35 0.93 -6.94
N ASP A 183 -32.37 1.52 -6.32
CA ASP A 183 -32.90 2.82 -6.71
C ASP A 183 -31.94 3.96 -6.28
N GLY A 184 -31.84 5.00 -7.12
CA GLY A 184 -31.09 6.23 -6.81
C GLY A 184 -29.57 6.12 -6.89
N VAL A 185 -29.03 5.01 -7.40
CA VAL A 185 -27.57 4.84 -7.59
C VAL A 185 -27.03 5.57 -8.83
N ASP A 186 -27.88 5.95 -9.76
CA ASP A 186 -27.55 6.73 -10.95
C ASP A 186 -26.86 8.05 -10.59
N LYS A 187 -27.46 8.82 -9.67
CA LYS A 187 -26.86 10.05 -9.17
C LYS A 187 -25.55 9.82 -8.41
N LEU A 188 -25.48 8.76 -7.61
CA LEU A 188 -24.26 8.41 -6.88
C LEU A 188 -23.10 8.01 -7.83
N ALA A 189 -23.43 7.36 -8.95
CA ALA A 189 -22.46 7.06 -10.01
C ALA A 189 -21.96 8.35 -10.65
N GLU A 190 -22.87 9.25 -11.06
CA GLU A 190 -22.54 10.55 -11.64
C GLU A 190 -21.63 11.37 -10.70
N ASP A 191 -22.02 11.54 -9.44
CA ASP A 191 -21.24 12.29 -8.44
C ASP A 191 -19.83 11.70 -8.26
N SER A 192 -19.72 10.36 -8.30
CA SER A 192 -18.42 9.67 -8.17
C SER A 192 -17.53 9.90 -9.39
N TYR A 193 -18.08 9.81 -10.60
CA TYR A 193 -17.33 10.11 -11.83
C TYR A 193 -16.94 11.58 -11.95
N LEU A 194 -17.81 12.50 -11.56
CA LEU A 194 -17.49 13.93 -11.51
C LEU A 194 -16.31 14.17 -10.56
N LYS A 195 -16.32 13.52 -9.41
CA LYS A 195 -15.21 13.62 -8.47
C LYS A 195 -13.90 13.04 -9.01
N ALA A 196 -13.97 11.92 -9.72
CA ALA A 196 -12.80 11.35 -10.40
C ALA A 196 -12.23 12.31 -11.47
N ALA A 197 -13.11 12.94 -12.27
CA ALA A 197 -12.72 13.90 -13.30
C ALA A 197 -12.12 15.18 -12.70
N GLU A 198 -12.66 15.71 -11.60
CA GLU A 198 -12.07 16.85 -10.88
C GLU A 198 -10.63 16.57 -10.42
N LEU A 199 -10.35 15.33 -10.00
CA LEU A 199 -9.02 14.92 -9.52
C LEU A 199 -8.02 14.70 -10.66
N ARG A 200 -8.50 14.48 -11.89
CA ARG A 200 -7.67 14.21 -13.07
C ARG A 200 -8.20 14.94 -14.31
N PRO A 201 -8.08 16.27 -14.35
CA PRO A 201 -8.68 17.08 -15.43
C PRO A 201 -8.06 16.84 -16.83
N GLY A 202 -6.92 16.17 -16.92
CA GLY A 202 -6.25 15.84 -18.20
C GLY A 202 -6.69 14.55 -18.87
N ASP A 203 -7.44 13.67 -18.16
CA ASP A 203 -7.92 12.38 -18.70
C ASP A 203 -9.37 12.45 -19.24
N ALA A 204 -9.98 13.64 -19.28
CA ALA A 204 -11.32 13.86 -19.79
C ALA A 204 -11.33 14.04 -21.32
N SER A 205 -10.83 13.04 -22.05
CA SER A 205 -10.89 12.98 -23.52
C SER A 205 -11.52 11.67 -24.01
#